data_a7a6c5c36ce7c3fd8e84e1daaac75ddf
#
_entry.id   a7a6c5c36ce7c3fd8e84e1daaac75ddf
#
_cell.length_a   1.000
_cell.length_b   1.000
_cell.length_c   1.000
_cell.angle_alpha   90.00
_cell.angle_beta   90.00
_cell.angle_gamma   90.00
#
_symmetry.space_group_name_H-M   'P 1'
#
loop_
_entity.id
_entity.type
_entity.pdbx_description
1 polymer ?
#
loop_
_entity_poly.entity_id
_entity_poly.type
_entity_poly.pdbx_seq_one_letter_code
_entity_poly.pdbx_strand_id
1 'polypeptide(L)'
;MKKIRLLLVDDHEVIRVGLKTFLQTQPDFEVVAEAGNGQEAVNRAMESHPDVILMDISMPGIDGMEATRRLRVLCPECLVLALTVHDDKQYLMQMLAAGASGYITKQAAADELVEAIHTIASGNVFLQPALARWLLEDYQRLTRQTISAPSVSTEAADGNVIRLEVLSLRERQVLEMIAQGIGNQEIGQRLALSHKTIARHRERIMKKLNMHSRTELVKFAIRTGLVQLT
;
A
#
# COMPACT_ATOMS: atom_id res chain seq x y z
N MET A 1 13.55 27.82 16.29
CA MET A 1 12.89 26.50 16.49
C MET A 1 13.69 25.44 15.77
N LYS A 2 13.76 24.21 16.27
CA LYS A 2 14.42 23.10 15.55
C LYS A 2 13.54 22.77 14.34
N LYS A 3 14.12 22.72 13.13
CA LYS A 3 13.39 22.34 11.93
C LYS A 3 13.10 20.83 11.93
N ILE A 4 11.97 20.44 11.36
CA ILE A 4 11.62 19.03 11.09
C ILE A 4 12.45 18.57 9.90
N ARG A 5 13.24 17.53 10.09
CA ARG A 5 14.15 16.95 9.08
C ARG A 5 13.42 15.92 8.24
N LEU A 6 13.38 16.12 6.93
CA LEU A 6 12.61 15.34 5.99
C LEU A 6 13.51 14.53 5.05
N LEU A 7 13.17 13.25 4.85
CA LEU A 7 13.66 12.43 3.75
C LEU A 7 12.55 12.26 2.72
N LEU A 8 12.82 12.60 1.45
CA LEU A 8 11.89 12.44 0.34
C LEU A 8 12.19 11.17 -0.44
N VAL A 9 11.19 10.30 -0.58
CA VAL A 9 11.34 9.02 -1.28
C VAL A 9 10.25 8.87 -2.34
N ASP A 10 10.65 8.94 -3.62
CA ASP A 10 9.77 8.79 -4.78
C ASP A 10 10.62 8.37 -5.99
N ASP A 11 10.19 7.42 -6.80
CA ASP A 11 10.93 7.01 -8.00
C ASP A 11 10.76 7.99 -9.18
N HIS A 12 9.78 8.92 -9.07
CA HIS A 12 9.55 9.98 -10.06
C HIS A 12 10.34 11.24 -9.68
N GLU A 13 11.44 11.50 -10.38
CA GLU A 13 12.32 12.65 -10.13
C GLU A 13 11.57 13.99 -10.14
N VAL A 14 10.65 14.18 -11.08
CA VAL A 14 9.88 15.44 -11.21
C VAL A 14 9.01 15.69 -9.96
N ILE A 15 8.38 14.63 -9.41
CA ILE A 15 7.58 14.74 -8.18
C ILE A 15 8.49 15.07 -7.02
N ARG A 16 9.61 14.40 -6.89
CA ARG A 16 10.59 14.59 -5.82
C ARG A 16 11.15 16.01 -5.81
N VAL A 17 11.53 16.55 -6.99
CA VAL A 17 11.99 17.94 -7.15
C VAL A 17 10.88 18.93 -6.79
N GLY A 18 9.64 18.68 -7.23
CA GLY A 18 8.48 19.52 -6.90
C GLY A 18 8.21 19.59 -5.40
N LEU A 19 8.17 18.42 -4.73
CA LEU A 19 8.00 18.32 -3.28
C LEU A 19 9.12 19.02 -2.52
N LYS A 20 10.37 18.80 -2.93
CA LYS A 20 11.54 19.47 -2.33
C LYS A 20 11.41 20.98 -2.42
N THR A 21 11.13 21.48 -3.62
CA THR A 21 10.99 22.93 -3.85
C THR A 21 9.89 23.52 -2.97
N PHE A 22 8.72 22.88 -2.91
CA PHE A 22 7.61 23.30 -2.07
C PHE A 22 7.98 23.29 -0.58
N LEU A 23 8.53 22.16 -0.07
CA LEU A 23 8.85 22.02 1.34
C LEU A 23 9.97 22.97 1.80
N GLN A 24 10.89 23.31 0.92
CA GLN A 24 11.95 24.31 1.21
C GLN A 24 11.38 25.74 1.37
N THR A 25 10.19 26.06 0.87
CA THR A 25 9.51 27.34 1.14
C THR A 25 8.96 27.44 2.57
N GLN A 26 8.82 26.32 3.26
CA GLN A 26 8.31 26.26 4.63
C GLN A 26 9.45 26.49 5.62
N PRO A 27 9.33 27.44 6.55
CA PRO A 27 10.42 27.79 7.47
C PRO A 27 10.75 26.66 8.46
N ASP A 28 9.79 25.79 8.75
CA ASP A 28 9.86 24.76 9.77
C ASP A 28 10.45 23.44 9.25
N PHE A 29 10.70 23.31 7.94
CA PHE A 29 11.16 22.06 7.32
C PHE A 29 12.58 22.19 6.80
N GLU A 30 13.27 21.04 6.79
CA GLU A 30 14.58 20.85 6.18
C GLU A 30 14.63 19.53 5.45
N VAL A 31 14.72 19.52 4.12
CA VAL A 31 14.94 18.30 3.35
C VAL A 31 16.41 17.90 3.47
N VAL A 32 16.67 16.87 4.26
CA VAL A 32 18.04 16.41 4.59
C VAL A 32 18.56 15.35 3.64
N ALA A 33 17.67 14.60 2.97
CA ALA A 33 18.05 13.60 1.98
C ALA A 33 16.92 13.32 0.99
N GLU A 34 17.28 12.67 -0.13
CA GLU A 34 16.38 12.19 -1.16
C GLU A 34 16.74 10.75 -1.52
N ALA A 35 15.76 9.95 -1.96
CA ALA A 35 15.92 8.59 -2.43
C ALA A 35 14.95 8.29 -3.59
N GLY A 36 15.42 7.52 -4.58
CA GLY A 36 14.62 7.10 -5.74
C GLY A 36 14.04 5.70 -5.63
N ASN A 37 14.30 4.97 -4.54
CA ASN A 37 13.79 3.62 -4.30
C ASN A 37 13.87 3.24 -2.82
N GLY A 38 13.22 2.12 -2.45
CA GLY A 38 13.13 1.71 -1.05
C GLY A 38 14.47 1.30 -0.42
N GLN A 39 15.42 0.75 -1.20
CA GLN A 39 16.74 0.41 -0.64
C GLN A 39 17.54 1.66 -0.32
N GLU A 40 17.53 2.62 -1.22
CA GLU A 40 18.18 3.91 -1.00
C GLU A 40 17.55 4.66 0.16
N ALA A 41 16.20 4.60 0.31
CA ALA A 41 15.48 5.20 1.42
C ALA A 41 15.98 4.70 2.77
N VAL A 42 16.15 3.37 2.92
CA VAL A 42 16.68 2.78 4.15
C VAL A 42 18.11 3.27 4.44
N ASN A 43 18.99 3.27 3.43
CA ASN A 43 20.38 3.71 3.59
C ASN A 43 20.42 5.20 4.00
N ARG A 44 19.68 6.06 3.30
CA ARG A 44 19.61 7.50 3.57
C ARG A 44 19.02 7.82 4.94
N ALA A 45 18.02 7.07 5.38
CA ALA A 45 17.45 7.25 6.72
C ALA A 45 18.48 6.97 7.81
N MET A 46 19.26 5.90 7.66
CA MET A 46 20.33 5.55 8.61
C MET A 46 21.49 6.57 8.62
N GLU A 47 21.77 7.20 7.47
CA GLU A 47 22.82 8.21 7.36
C GLU A 47 22.39 9.59 7.88
N SER A 48 21.17 9.99 7.51
CA SER A 48 20.67 11.37 7.75
C SER A 48 19.80 11.53 8.98
N HIS A 49 19.32 10.44 9.60
CA HIS A 49 18.41 10.45 10.77
C HIS A 49 17.28 11.48 10.62
N PRO A 50 16.37 11.33 9.63
CA PRO A 50 15.25 12.24 9.44
C PRO A 50 14.21 12.07 10.56
N ASP A 51 13.50 13.15 10.89
CA ASP A 51 12.36 13.08 11.80
C ASP A 51 11.14 12.45 11.09
N VAL A 52 10.92 12.80 9.81
CA VAL A 52 9.82 12.27 8.98
C VAL A 52 10.32 11.87 7.60
N ILE A 53 9.85 10.72 7.13
CA ILE A 53 10.10 10.17 5.79
C ILE A 53 8.83 10.24 4.97
N LEU A 54 8.83 11.03 3.89
CA LEU A 54 7.76 11.04 2.89
C LEU A 54 8.01 9.90 1.91
N MET A 55 7.23 8.81 2.03
CA MET A 55 7.48 7.53 1.35
C MET A 55 6.47 7.26 0.26
N ASP A 56 6.88 7.25 -1.00
CA ASP A 56 6.05 6.68 -2.06
C ASP A 56 5.88 5.17 -1.86
N ILE A 57 4.65 4.69 -2.07
CA ILE A 57 4.33 3.27 -1.91
C ILE A 57 4.78 2.47 -3.12
N SER A 58 4.61 3.02 -4.34
CA SER A 58 4.66 2.28 -5.59
C SER A 58 5.98 2.45 -6.32
N MET A 59 7.07 1.98 -5.74
CA MET A 59 8.42 2.06 -6.33
C MET A 59 8.90 0.71 -6.88
N PRO A 60 9.79 0.70 -7.89
CA PRO A 60 10.41 -0.52 -8.40
C PRO A 60 11.42 -1.12 -7.40
N GLY A 61 11.56 -2.45 -7.41
CA GLY A 61 12.47 -3.17 -6.53
C GLY A 61 11.90 -3.31 -5.12
N ILE A 62 12.55 -2.71 -4.13
CA ILE A 62 12.01 -2.60 -2.77
C ILE A 62 10.97 -1.49 -2.79
N ASP A 63 9.69 -1.85 -2.61
CA ASP A 63 8.58 -0.91 -2.55
C ASP A 63 8.53 -0.17 -1.20
N GLY A 64 7.66 0.85 -1.11
CA GLY A 64 7.54 1.67 0.09
C GLY A 64 7.05 0.89 1.32
N MET A 65 6.29 -0.19 1.14
CA MET A 65 5.82 -1.02 2.24
C MET A 65 6.96 -1.83 2.85
N GLU A 66 7.77 -2.46 2.01
CA GLU A 66 8.93 -3.22 2.48
C GLU A 66 10.00 -2.30 3.08
N ALA A 67 10.23 -1.12 2.46
CA ALA A 67 11.11 -0.10 3.04
C ALA A 67 10.62 0.34 4.43
N THR A 68 9.32 0.59 4.60
CA THR A 68 8.72 0.98 5.89
C THR A 68 8.89 -0.11 6.95
N ARG A 69 8.71 -1.41 6.62
CA ARG A 69 8.95 -2.51 7.56
C ARG A 69 10.40 -2.56 8.03
N ARG A 70 11.35 -2.34 7.12
CA ARG A 70 12.78 -2.29 7.45
C ARG A 70 13.12 -1.10 8.33
N LEU A 71 12.61 0.09 7.98
CA LEU A 71 12.80 1.31 8.74
C LEU A 71 12.25 1.19 10.17
N ARG A 72 11.10 0.55 10.36
CA ARG A 72 10.57 0.31 11.70
C ARG A 72 11.53 -0.45 12.63
N VAL A 73 12.37 -1.31 12.07
CA VAL A 73 13.36 -2.08 12.84
C VAL A 73 14.68 -1.33 12.96
N LEU A 74 15.14 -0.69 11.88
CA LEU A 74 16.47 -0.10 11.76
C LEU A 74 16.54 1.36 12.24
N CYS A 75 15.41 2.09 12.15
CA CYS A 75 15.29 3.50 12.52
C CYS A 75 13.90 3.75 13.14
N PRO A 76 13.62 3.18 14.33
CA PRO A 76 12.28 3.23 14.96
C PRO A 76 11.83 4.66 15.31
N GLU A 77 12.77 5.61 15.41
CA GLU A 77 12.52 7.03 15.61
C GLU A 77 12.10 7.76 14.33
N CYS A 78 12.38 7.18 13.15
CA CYS A 78 12.02 7.77 11.87
C CYS A 78 10.53 7.52 11.57
N LEU A 79 9.72 8.55 11.55
CA LEU A 79 8.29 8.45 11.31
C LEU A 79 7.98 8.42 9.82
N VAL A 80 7.13 7.51 9.36
CA VAL A 80 6.83 7.37 7.92
C VAL A 80 5.45 7.90 7.60
N LEU A 81 5.38 8.92 6.71
CA LEU A 81 4.19 9.39 6.03
C LEU A 81 4.14 8.78 4.63
N ALA A 82 3.22 7.87 4.41
CA ALA A 82 3.01 7.26 3.11
C ALA A 82 2.35 8.21 2.12
N LEU A 83 2.93 8.35 0.93
CA LEU A 83 2.36 9.06 -0.21
C LEU A 83 1.84 8.07 -1.25
N THR A 84 0.63 8.28 -1.76
CA THR A 84 0.03 7.39 -2.76
C THR A 84 -0.75 8.13 -3.83
N VAL A 85 -0.80 7.57 -5.02
CA VAL A 85 -1.73 8.01 -6.07
C VAL A 85 -3.04 7.22 -6.04
N HIS A 86 -3.15 6.18 -5.20
CA HIS A 86 -4.28 5.26 -5.18
C HIS A 86 -5.10 5.41 -3.90
N ASP A 87 -6.41 5.65 -4.06
CA ASP A 87 -7.42 5.51 -3.02
C ASP A 87 -7.81 4.04 -2.88
N ASP A 88 -6.88 3.19 -2.40
CA ASP A 88 -7.14 1.76 -2.20
C ASP A 88 -6.97 1.42 -0.71
N LYS A 89 -8.08 1.01 -0.10
CA LYS A 89 -8.16 0.58 1.30
C LYS A 89 -7.09 -0.45 1.67
N GLN A 90 -6.75 -1.34 0.74
CA GLN A 90 -5.79 -2.40 1.02
C GLN A 90 -4.36 -1.86 1.16
N TYR A 91 -3.97 -0.88 0.34
CA TYR A 91 -2.67 -0.22 0.49
C TYR A 91 -2.58 0.54 1.82
N LEU A 92 -3.65 1.24 2.23
CA LEU A 92 -3.73 1.88 3.52
C LEU A 92 -3.48 0.87 4.65
N MET A 93 -4.24 -0.24 4.69
CA MET A 93 -4.13 -1.24 5.75
C MET A 93 -2.75 -1.90 5.78
N GLN A 94 -2.16 -2.17 4.62
CA GLN A 94 -0.82 -2.75 4.54
C GLN A 94 0.27 -1.77 4.98
N MET A 95 0.15 -0.47 4.67
CA MET A 95 1.09 0.55 5.13
C MET A 95 1.03 0.77 6.64
N LEU A 96 -0.18 0.82 7.22
CA LEU A 96 -0.35 0.90 8.67
C LEU A 96 0.22 -0.34 9.36
N ALA A 97 -0.03 -1.53 8.82
CA ALA A 97 0.55 -2.78 9.34
C ALA A 97 2.09 -2.83 9.19
N ALA A 98 2.65 -2.19 8.15
CA ALA A 98 4.09 -2.03 7.99
C ALA A 98 4.71 -1.08 9.01
N GLY A 99 3.90 -0.24 9.66
CA GLY A 99 4.31 0.70 10.70
C GLY A 99 4.36 2.16 10.24
N ALA A 100 3.67 2.52 9.16
CA ALA A 100 3.52 3.93 8.77
C ALA A 100 2.77 4.71 9.85
N SER A 101 3.24 5.92 10.15
CA SER A 101 2.63 6.85 11.11
C SER A 101 1.52 7.69 10.48
N GLY A 102 1.45 7.74 9.15
CA GLY A 102 0.39 8.43 8.44
C GLY A 102 0.30 8.01 6.99
N TYR A 103 -0.79 8.45 6.36
CA TYR A 103 -1.11 8.11 4.99
C TYR A 103 -1.86 9.27 4.33
N ILE A 104 -1.38 9.73 3.19
CA ILE A 104 -1.92 10.85 2.43
C ILE A 104 -1.86 10.56 0.92
N THR A 105 -2.81 11.05 0.17
CA THR A 105 -2.78 10.93 -1.30
C THR A 105 -1.85 12.00 -1.91
N LYS A 106 -1.18 11.67 -3.01
CA LYS A 106 -0.36 12.64 -3.78
C LYS A 106 -1.20 13.76 -4.41
N GLN A 107 -2.54 13.65 -4.39
CA GLN A 107 -3.49 14.66 -4.85
C GLN A 107 -3.93 15.60 -3.73
N ALA A 108 -3.48 15.35 -2.49
CA ALA A 108 -3.80 16.23 -1.37
C ALA A 108 -3.33 17.66 -1.61
N ALA A 109 -4.05 18.61 -1.02
CA ALA A 109 -3.64 20.00 -1.06
C ALA A 109 -2.29 20.21 -0.34
N ALA A 110 -1.53 21.21 -0.77
CA ALA A 110 -0.23 21.50 -0.21
C ALA A 110 -0.29 21.76 1.32
N ASP A 111 -1.32 22.46 1.78
CA ASP A 111 -1.53 22.75 3.19
C ASP A 111 -1.81 21.47 4.00
N GLU A 112 -2.53 20.52 3.42
CA GLU A 112 -2.81 19.22 4.05
C GLU A 112 -1.54 18.38 4.24
N LEU A 113 -0.61 18.44 3.28
CA LEU A 113 0.71 17.79 3.41
C LEU A 113 1.52 18.42 4.56
N VAL A 114 1.52 19.73 4.67
CA VAL A 114 2.19 20.46 5.77
C VAL A 114 1.60 20.06 7.12
N GLU A 115 0.27 20.03 7.23
CA GLU A 115 -0.44 19.61 8.44
C GLU A 115 -0.11 18.15 8.80
N ALA A 116 -0.09 17.27 7.82
CA ALA A 116 0.26 15.85 8.02
C ALA A 116 1.67 15.68 8.58
N ILE A 117 2.66 16.41 8.05
CA ILE A 117 4.05 16.36 8.52
C ILE A 117 4.13 16.86 9.97
N HIS A 118 3.51 17.99 10.32
CA HIS A 118 3.51 18.49 11.70
C HIS A 118 2.83 17.54 12.66
N THR A 119 1.69 16.97 12.27
CA THR A 119 0.93 16.01 13.08
C THR A 119 1.79 14.79 13.41
N ILE A 120 2.45 14.21 12.41
CA ILE A 120 3.31 13.04 12.59
C ILE A 120 4.56 13.41 13.40
N ALA A 121 5.24 14.51 13.10
CA ALA A 121 6.41 14.94 13.84
C ALA A 121 6.14 15.22 15.34
N SER A 122 4.88 15.52 15.70
CA SER A 122 4.44 15.64 17.10
C SER A 122 4.10 14.30 17.77
N GLY A 123 4.30 13.15 17.08
CA GLY A 123 4.04 11.81 17.58
C GLY A 123 2.58 11.35 17.41
N ASN A 124 1.76 12.08 16.67
CA ASN A 124 0.37 11.71 16.38
C ASN A 124 0.27 10.96 15.03
N VAL A 125 -0.84 10.28 14.80
CA VAL A 125 -1.15 9.61 13.53
C VAL A 125 -1.92 10.57 12.64
N PHE A 126 -1.54 10.69 11.37
CA PHE A 126 -2.30 11.44 10.37
C PHE A 126 -2.99 10.51 9.40
N LEU A 127 -4.30 10.70 9.25
CA LEU A 127 -5.10 9.98 8.28
C LEU A 127 -6.16 10.92 7.70
N GLN A 128 -6.21 11.02 6.38
CA GLN A 128 -7.25 11.81 5.72
C GLN A 128 -8.64 11.30 6.14
N PRO A 129 -9.64 12.20 6.36
CA PRO A 129 -10.98 11.81 6.83
C PRO A 129 -11.67 10.76 5.96
N ALA A 130 -11.47 10.83 4.64
CA ALA A 130 -11.99 9.83 3.70
C ALA A 130 -11.44 8.42 3.96
N LEU A 131 -10.17 8.33 4.35
CA LEU A 131 -9.47 7.07 4.62
C LEU A 131 -9.77 6.54 6.04
N ALA A 132 -10.00 7.44 7.01
CA ALA A 132 -10.39 7.06 8.36
C ALA A 132 -11.71 6.28 8.39
N ARG A 133 -12.65 6.58 7.47
CA ARG A 133 -13.90 5.83 7.32
C ARG A 133 -13.66 4.36 7.00
N TRP A 134 -12.69 4.05 6.15
CA TRP A 134 -12.33 2.67 5.81
C TRP A 134 -11.81 1.87 6.99
N LEU A 135 -11.04 2.53 7.87
CA LEU A 135 -10.54 1.92 9.10
C LEU A 135 -11.68 1.55 10.05
N LEU A 136 -12.66 2.46 10.20
CA LEU A 136 -13.86 2.22 11.02
C LEU A 136 -14.73 1.09 10.47
N GLU A 137 -14.92 1.03 9.15
CA GLU A 137 -15.66 -0.05 8.50
C GLU A 137 -15.00 -1.41 8.72
N ASP A 138 -13.67 -1.46 8.62
CA ASP A 138 -12.90 -2.69 8.82
C ASP A 138 -12.94 -3.16 10.28
N TYR A 139 -12.79 -2.23 11.21
CA TYR A 139 -12.93 -2.50 12.63
C TYR A 139 -14.33 -3.04 12.97
N GLN A 140 -15.40 -2.41 12.45
CA GLN A 140 -16.76 -2.89 12.65
C GLN A 140 -16.98 -4.28 12.05
N ARG A 141 -16.38 -4.57 10.90
CA ARG A 141 -16.45 -5.90 10.27
C ARG A 141 -15.79 -6.96 11.14
N LEU A 142 -14.57 -6.69 11.64
CA LEU A 142 -13.84 -7.59 12.52
C LEU A 142 -14.58 -7.82 13.85
N THR A 143 -15.15 -6.78 14.44
CA THR A 143 -15.90 -6.87 15.70
C THR A 143 -17.19 -7.69 15.53
N ARG A 144 -17.90 -7.55 14.40
CA ARG A 144 -19.08 -8.36 14.10
C ARG A 144 -18.74 -9.84 13.93
N GLN A 145 -17.60 -10.16 13.34
CA GLN A 145 -17.14 -11.56 13.19
C GLN A 145 -16.78 -12.19 14.55
N THR A 146 -16.26 -11.39 15.49
CA THR A 146 -15.90 -11.87 16.84
C THR A 146 -17.11 -12.07 17.74
N ILE A 147 -18.21 -11.33 17.53
CA ILE A 147 -19.45 -11.42 18.36
C ILE A 147 -20.41 -12.48 17.83
N SER A 148 -20.26 -12.96 16.59
CA SER A 148 -21.16 -13.92 15.95
C SER A 148 -20.56 -15.33 15.87
N ALA A 149 -19.78 -15.77 16.85
CA ALA A 149 -19.35 -17.16 16.91
C ALA A 149 -20.30 -17.98 17.82
N PRO A 150 -21.26 -18.74 17.25
CA PRO A 150 -21.70 -19.98 17.88
C PRO A 150 -20.72 -21.07 17.45
N SER A 151 -20.11 -21.70 18.44
CA SER A 151 -19.40 -22.98 18.32
C SER A 151 -20.25 -23.99 17.53
N VAL A 152 -19.78 -24.44 16.36
CA VAL A 152 -19.90 -25.85 15.88
C VAL A 152 -18.96 -26.04 14.68
N SER A 153 -18.14 -27.03 14.79
CA SER A 153 -17.25 -27.67 13.82
C SER A 153 -17.76 -27.81 12.40
N THR A 154 -16.95 -27.36 11.41
CA THR A 154 -16.79 -28.12 10.14
C THR A 154 -15.45 -27.73 9.51
N GLU A 155 -14.51 -28.63 9.59
CA GLU A 155 -13.23 -28.59 8.85
C GLU A 155 -13.52 -28.72 7.36
N ALA A 156 -13.06 -27.81 6.55
CA ALA A 156 -12.73 -27.87 5.13
C ALA A 156 -13.01 -26.62 4.29
N ALA A 157 -13.80 -25.61 4.77
CA ALA A 157 -14.16 -24.41 4.00
C ALA A 157 -13.22 -23.20 4.27
N ASP A 158 -12.56 -23.14 5.43
CA ASP A 158 -11.85 -21.95 5.90
C ASP A 158 -10.53 -21.66 5.16
N GLY A 159 -9.84 -22.65 4.68
CA GLY A 159 -8.56 -22.47 3.98
C GLY A 159 -8.66 -21.71 2.64
N ASN A 160 -9.84 -21.71 2.01
CA ASN A 160 -10.04 -21.07 0.70
C ASN A 160 -10.47 -19.60 0.80
N VAL A 161 -11.23 -19.22 1.83
CA VAL A 161 -11.63 -17.83 2.07
C VAL A 161 -10.43 -16.99 2.48
N ILE A 162 -9.59 -17.52 3.36
CA ILE A 162 -8.35 -16.87 3.81
C ILE A 162 -7.38 -16.61 2.64
N ARG A 163 -7.31 -17.51 1.65
CA ARG A 163 -6.45 -17.33 0.46
C ARG A 163 -6.93 -16.24 -0.49
N LEU A 164 -8.22 -15.96 -0.59
CA LEU A 164 -8.75 -14.83 -1.38
C LEU A 164 -8.46 -13.48 -0.72
N GLU A 165 -8.40 -13.43 0.59
CA GLU A 165 -8.11 -12.21 1.36
C GLU A 165 -6.68 -11.69 1.16
N VAL A 166 -5.76 -12.55 0.73
CA VAL A 166 -4.38 -12.18 0.38
C VAL A 166 -4.29 -11.36 -0.92
N LEU A 167 -5.34 -11.42 -1.76
CA LEU A 167 -5.38 -10.69 -3.04
C LEU A 167 -6.04 -9.32 -2.87
N SER A 168 -5.46 -8.30 -3.51
CA SER A 168 -6.09 -6.99 -3.64
C SER A 168 -7.37 -7.05 -4.46
N LEU A 169 -8.25 -6.05 -4.31
CA LEU A 169 -9.47 -5.95 -5.14
C LEU A 169 -9.12 -6.00 -6.64
N ARG A 170 -8.03 -5.33 -7.02
CA ARG A 170 -7.56 -5.32 -8.40
C ARG A 170 -7.04 -6.68 -8.85
N GLU A 171 -6.32 -7.38 -8.00
CA GLU A 171 -5.85 -8.74 -8.26
C GLU A 171 -7.03 -9.74 -8.31
N ARG A 172 -8.07 -9.55 -7.49
CA ARG A 172 -9.30 -10.35 -7.57
C ARG A 172 -10.05 -10.12 -8.88
N GLN A 173 -10.22 -8.86 -9.31
CA GLN A 173 -10.81 -8.54 -10.62
C GLN A 173 -10.03 -9.17 -11.78
N VAL A 174 -8.70 -9.08 -11.73
CA VAL A 174 -7.84 -9.72 -12.75
C VAL A 174 -7.97 -11.24 -12.70
N LEU A 175 -7.99 -11.85 -11.51
CA LEU A 175 -8.16 -13.30 -11.33
C LEU A 175 -9.52 -13.78 -11.85
N GLU A 176 -10.59 -13.04 -11.55
CA GLU A 176 -11.95 -13.33 -12.04
C GLU A 176 -12.01 -13.34 -13.58
N MET A 177 -11.45 -12.32 -14.23
CA MET A 177 -11.40 -12.24 -15.68
C MET A 177 -10.51 -13.35 -16.29
N ILE A 178 -9.39 -13.70 -15.66
CA ILE A 178 -8.57 -14.84 -16.07
C ILE A 178 -9.37 -16.15 -16.00
N ALA A 179 -10.17 -16.32 -14.95
CA ALA A 179 -11.00 -17.52 -14.75
C ALA A 179 -12.15 -17.60 -15.74
N GLN A 180 -12.69 -16.47 -16.19
CA GLN A 180 -13.65 -16.36 -17.29
C GLN A 180 -13.04 -16.62 -18.68
N GLY A 181 -11.74 -16.90 -18.75
CA GLY A 181 -11.04 -17.19 -20.00
C GLY A 181 -10.53 -15.94 -20.75
N ILE A 182 -10.74 -14.74 -20.23
CA ILE A 182 -10.36 -13.48 -20.88
C ILE A 182 -8.84 -13.36 -20.99
N GLY A 183 -8.36 -12.90 -22.16
CA GLY A 183 -6.92 -12.71 -22.42
C GLY A 183 -6.37 -11.42 -21.80
N ASN A 184 -5.05 -11.38 -21.52
CA ASN A 184 -4.41 -10.23 -20.90
C ASN A 184 -4.64 -8.90 -21.62
N GLN A 185 -4.73 -8.92 -22.96
CA GLN A 185 -4.97 -7.73 -23.77
C GLN A 185 -6.38 -7.17 -23.52
N GLU A 186 -7.37 -8.03 -23.51
CA GLU A 186 -8.77 -7.67 -23.29
C GLU A 186 -9.00 -7.24 -21.83
N ILE A 187 -8.36 -7.92 -20.87
CA ILE A 187 -8.37 -7.49 -19.45
C ILE A 187 -7.80 -6.07 -19.36
N GLY A 188 -6.68 -5.80 -20.05
CA GLY A 188 -6.06 -4.47 -20.08
C GLY A 188 -7.01 -3.40 -20.62
N GLN A 189 -7.72 -3.69 -21.70
CA GLN A 189 -8.73 -2.76 -22.27
C GLN A 189 -9.87 -2.49 -21.28
N ARG A 190 -10.46 -3.54 -20.68
CA ARG A 190 -11.58 -3.41 -19.72
C ARG A 190 -11.20 -2.65 -18.45
N LEU A 191 -9.96 -2.78 -18.02
CA LEU A 191 -9.45 -2.19 -16.78
C LEU A 191 -8.66 -0.88 -17.01
N ALA A 192 -8.58 -0.38 -18.25
CA ALA A 192 -7.77 0.77 -18.64
C ALA A 192 -6.28 0.66 -18.23
N LEU A 193 -5.71 -0.56 -18.35
CA LEU A 193 -4.33 -0.88 -18.00
C LEU A 193 -3.56 -1.43 -19.20
N SER A 194 -2.22 -1.27 -19.18
CA SER A 194 -1.38 -1.87 -20.21
C SER A 194 -1.34 -3.40 -20.08
N HIS A 195 -1.16 -4.10 -21.21
CA HIS A 195 -0.94 -5.55 -21.23
C HIS A 195 0.20 -5.98 -20.28
N LYS A 196 1.27 -5.19 -20.21
CA LYS A 196 2.43 -5.41 -19.32
C LYS A 196 2.03 -5.32 -17.85
N THR A 197 1.15 -4.37 -17.50
CA THR A 197 0.61 -4.21 -16.15
C THR A 197 -0.24 -5.42 -15.74
N ILE A 198 -1.08 -5.93 -16.64
CA ILE A 198 -1.88 -7.15 -16.40
C ILE A 198 -0.98 -8.38 -16.20
N ALA A 199 0.06 -8.54 -17.02
CA ALA A 199 1.03 -9.62 -16.84
C ALA A 199 1.67 -9.56 -15.43
N ARG A 200 2.06 -8.38 -14.97
CA ARG A 200 2.61 -8.17 -13.63
C ARG A 200 1.61 -8.48 -12.50
N HIS A 201 0.34 -8.10 -12.66
CA HIS A 201 -0.71 -8.50 -11.71
C HIS A 201 -0.86 -10.01 -11.65
N ARG A 202 -0.88 -10.71 -12.79
CA ARG A 202 -0.94 -12.18 -12.83
C ARG A 202 0.23 -12.81 -12.09
N GLU A 203 1.45 -12.36 -12.31
CA GLU A 203 2.65 -12.87 -11.62
C GLU A 203 2.53 -12.67 -10.09
N ARG A 204 2.06 -11.51 -9.64
CA ARG A 204 1.82 -11.25 -8.22
C ARG A 204 0.76 -12.16 -7.63
N ILE A 205 -0.35 -12.39 -8.34
CA ILE A 205 -1.41 -13.31 -7.92
C ILE A 205 -0.84 -14.73 -7.77
N MET A 206 -0.10 -15.20 -8.78
CA MET A 206 0.54 -16.52 -8.76
C MET A 206 1.48 -16.67 -7.56
N LYS A 207 2.31 -15.66 -7.29
CA LYS A 207 3.23 -15.63 -6.15
C LYS A 207 2.48 -15.64 -4.81
N LYS A 208 1.46 -14.80 -4.65
CA LYS A 208 0.67 -14.71 -3.41
C LYS A 208 -0.11 -15.98 -3.09
N LEU A 209 -0.63 -16.66 -4.12
CA LEU A 209 -1.39 -17.90 -3.98
C LEU A 209 -0.51 -19.16 -4.00
N ASN A 210 0.82 -18.99 -4.22
CA ASN A 210 1.77 -20.08 -4.42
C ASN A 210 1.34 -21.03 -5.55
N MET A 211 0.98 -20.46 -6.70
CA MET A 211 0.50 -21.16 -7.89
C MET A 211 1.43 -20.88 -9.07
N HIS A 212 1.60 -21.88 -9.94
CA HIS A 212 2.61 -21.84 -11.00
C HIS A 212 2.02 -21.91 -12.40
N SER A 213 0.71 -22.08 -12.54
CA SER A 213 0.04 -22.18 -13.84
C SER A 213 -1.29 -21.41 -13.89
N ARG A 214 -1.68 -21.00 -15.13
CA ARG A 214 -2.99 -20.40 -15.37
C ARG A 214 -4.13 -21.34 -14.98
N THR A 215 -3.95 -22.64 -15.23
CA THR A 215 -4.95 -23.66 -14.91
C THR A 215 -5.18 -23.76 -13.40
N GLU A 216 -4.15 -23.61 -12.58
CA GLU A 216 -4.29 -23.58 -11.12
C GLU A 216 -5.06 -22.35 -10.66
N LEU A 217 -4.82 -21.17 -11.26
CA LEU A 217 -5.59 -19.96 -10.98
C LEU A 217 -7.07 -20.12 -11.30
N VAL A 218 -7.40 -20.72 -12.45
CA VAL A 218 -8.79 -20.98 -12.86
C VAL A 218 -9.47 -21.96 -11.89
N LYS A 219 -8.81 -23.08 -11.56
CA LYS A 219 -9.33 -24.05 -10.58
C LYS A 219 -9.54 -23.41 -9.21
N PHE A 220 -8.64 -22.56 -8.79
CA PHE A 220 -8.76 -21.83 -7.52
C PHE A 220 -9.95 -20.89 -7.52
N ALA A 221 -10.14 -20.07 -8.58
CA ALA A 221 -11.25 -19.14 -8.70
C ALA A 221 -12.62 -19.85 -8.69
N ILE A 222 -12.74 -21.00 -9.34
CA ILE A 222 -13.94 -21.85 -9.31
C ILE A 222 -14.18 -22.40 -7.90
N ARG A 223 -13.16 -22.96 -7.28
CA ARG A 223 -13.25 -23.59 -5.94
C ARG A 223 -13.59 -22.59 -4.84
N THR A 224 -13.16 -21.32 -4.99
CA THR A 224 -13.45 -20.24 -4.03
C THR A 224 -14.77 -19.51 -4.31
N GLY A 225 -15.53 -19.94 -5.33
CA GLY A 225 -16.80 -19.31 -5.71
C GLY A 225 -16.64 -17.93 -6.36
N LEU A 226 -15.42 -17.53 -6.72
CA LEU A 226 -15.15 -16.24 -7.39
C LEU A 226 -15.77 -16.22 -8.80
N VAL A 227 -15.87 -17.39 -9.45
CA VAL A 227 -16.52 -17.59 -10.75
C VAL A 227 -17.39 -18.84 -10.68
N GLN A 228 -18.64 -18.74 -11.14
CA GLN A 228 -19.53 -19.89 -11.30
C GLN A 228 -19.40 -20.41 -12.75
N LEU A 229 -19.29 -21.71 -12.90
CA LEU A 229 -19.40 -22.35 -14.20
C LEU A 229 -20.88 -22.35 -14.62
N THR A 230 -21.21 -21.53 -15.61
CA THR A 230 -22.48 -21.62 -16.32
C THR A 230 -22.43 -22.70 -17.38
#